data_ad22011f3b4f9cc9747719c2345d83d1
#
_entry.id   ad22011f3b4f9cc9747719c2345d83d1
#
_cell.length_a   1.000
_cell.length_b   1.000
_cell.length_c   1.000
_cell.angle_alpha   90.00
_cell.angle_beta   90.00
_cell.angle_gamma   90.00
#
_symmetry.space_group_name_H-M   'P 1'
#
loop_
_entity.id
_entity.type
_entity.pdbx_description
1 polymer ?
#
loop_
_entity_poly.entity_id
_entity_poly.type
_entity_poly.pdbx_seq_one_letter_code
_entity_poly.pdbx_strand_id
1 'polypeptide(L)'
;MKAQIRKNQKDWHIYIFWILLGAFALLIIVNAFSSNEFDQLPLILCFLSLAILQLRPYQITDKDMLHGNGQIDVKLISRLESCGNKVVVYYSRMEGGIERHSSFYPADKEEFISILQQINPNIKLN
;
A
#
# COMPACT_ATOMS: atom_id res chain seq x y z
N MET A 1 -15.55 -8.90 -0.35
CA MET A 1 -14.44 -8.19 -1.04
C MET A 1 -14.74 -8.14 -2.52
N LYS A 2 -14.83 -6.93 -3.11
CA LYS A 2 -15.16 -6.76 -4.53
C LYS A 2 -13.98 -6.97 -5.47
N ALA A 3 -12.78 -6.57 -5.08
CA ALA A 3 -11.61 -6.65 -5.95
C ALA A 3 -10.31 -6.68 -5.16
N GLN A 4 -9.29 -7.29 -5.75
CA GLN A 4 -7.91 -7.22 -5.31
C GLN A 4 -7.06 -6.64 -6.43
N ILE A 5 -6.20 -5.68 -6.08
CA ILE A 5 -5.36 -4.98 -7.03
C ILE A 5 -3.90 -5.20 -6.62
N ARG A 6 -3.10 -5.79 -7.50
CA ARG A 6 -1.68 -6.04 -7.23
C ARG A 6 -0.90 -4.74 -7.14
N LYS A 7 -0.01 -4.66 -6.16
CA LYS A 7 0.98 -3.58 -6.10
C LYS A 7 2.08 -3.81 -7.12
N ASN A 8 2.65 -2.71 -7.63
CA ASN A 8 3.81 -2.77 -8.50
C ASN A 8 5.04 -3.13 -7.67
N GLN A 9 5.52 -4.37 -7.82
CA GLN A 9 6.70 -4.86 -7.09
C GLN A 9 8.02 -4.31 -7.66
N LYS A 10 7.98 -3.63 -8.80
CA LYS A 10 9.17 -3.02 -9.40
C LYS A 10 9.45 -1.61 -8.88
N ASP A 11 8.64 -1.12 -7.95
CA ASP A 11 8.88 0.17 -7.32
C ASP A 11 10.17 0.11 -6.49
N TRP A 12 11.06 1.07 -6.71
CA TRP A 12 12.35 1.13 -6.03
C TRP A 12 12.22 1.26 -4.50
N HIS A 13 11.14 1.86 -4.00
CA HIS A 13 10.88 1.93 -2.55
C HIS A 13 10.72 0.55 -1.93
N ILE A 14 10.09 -0.38 -2.63
CA ILE A 14 9.94 -1.76 -2.17
C ILE A 14 11.29 -2.46 -2.12
N TYR A 15 12.15 -2.26 -3.12
CA TYR A 15 13.49 -2.84 -3.13
C TYR A 15 14.34 -2.33 -1.98
N ILE A 16 14.35 -1.02 -1.73
CA ILE A 16 15.08 -0.42 -0.61
C ILE A 16 14.57 -0.99 0.71
N PHE A 17 13.26 -1.08 0.88
CA PHE A 17 12.65 -1.65 2.09
C PHE A 17 13.15 -3.07 2.34
N TRP A 18 13.15 -3.94 1.31
CA TRP A 18 13.61 -5.32 1.43
C TRP A 18 15.10 -5.41 1.73
N ILE A 19 15.93 -4.56 1.11
CA ILE A 19 17.37 -4.53 1.37
C ILE A 19 17.65 -4.14 2.82
N LEU A 20 16.99 -3.09 3.32
CA LEU A 20 17.14 -2.65 4.71
C LEU A 20 16.65 -3.71 5.70
N LEU A 21 15.53 -4.35 5.41
CA LEU A 21 14.98 -5.42 6.23
C LEU A 21 15.94 -6.60 6.31
N GLY A 22 16.50 -7.03 5.18
CA GLY A 22 17.46 -8.13 5.11
C GLY A 22 18.75 -7.81 5.88
N ALA A 23 19.30 -6.62 5.71
CA ALA A 23 20.50 -6.18 6.42
C ALA A 23 20.28 -6.14 7.94
N PHE A 24 19.14 -5.60 8.36
CA PHE A 24 18.81 -5.50 9.78
C PHE A 24 18.59 -6.89 10.40
N ALA A 25 17.88 -7.79 9.72
CA ALA A 25 17.68 -9.15 10.17
C ALA A 25 19.00 -9.91 10.30
N LEU A 26 19.92 -9.73 9.34
CA LEU A 26 21.25 -10.35 9.39
C LEU A 26 22.04 -9.88 10.60
N LEU A 27 22.04 -8.57 10.90
CA LEU A 27 22.71 -8.01 12.08
C LEU A 27 22.14 -8.61 13.37
N ILE A 28 20.84 -8.74 13.49
CA ILE A 28 20.20 -9.31 14.67
C ILE A 28 20.58 -10.79 14.83
N ILE A 29 20.59 -11.55 13.76
CA ILE A 29 20.97 -12.97 13.79
C ILE A 29 22.43 -13.13 14.22
N VAL A 30 23.33 -12.34 13.64
CA VAL A 30 24.76 -12.38 14.01
C VAL A 30 24.95 -12.03 15.50
N ASN A 31 24.27 -11.00 15.98
CA ASN A 31 24.35 -10.63 17.40
C ASN A 31 23.78 -11.72 18.32
N ALA A 32 22.67 -12.36 17.94
CA ALA A 32 22.09 -13.44 18.73
C ALA A 32 23.03 -14.63 18.84
N PHE A 33 23.70 -15.02 17.74
CA PHE A 33 24.65 -16.11 17.76
C PHE A 33 25.93 -15.80 18.53
N SER A 34 26.43 -14.55 18.48
CA SER A 34 27.67 -14.18 19.16
C SER A 34 27.48 -13.97 20.64
N SER A 35 26.31 -13.56 21.12
CA SER A 35 26.03 -13.29 22.53
C SER A 35 25.20 -14.36 23.23
N ASN A 36 24.67 -15.35 22.51
CA ASN A 36 23.71 -16.35 22.98
C ASN A 36 22.44 -15.74 23.60
N GLU A 37 22.14 -14.50 23.25
CA GLU A 37 20.94 -13.80 23.70
C GLU A 37 19.91 -13.81 22.58
N PHE A 38 18.69 -14.26 22.90
CA PHE A 38 17.58 -14.31 21.95
C PHE A 38 16.52 -13.25 22.20
N ASP A 39 16.89 -12.18 22.94
CA ASP A 39 15.97 -11.09 23.28
C ASP A 39 15.49 -10.29 22.06
N GLN A 40 16.19 -10.44 20.93
CA GLN A 40 15.87 -9.73 19.69
C GLN A 40 14.91 -10.48 18.77
N LEU A 41 14.51 -11.70 19.11
CA LEU A 41 13.53 -12.46 18.33
C LEU A 41 12.20 -11.73 18.11
N PRO A 42 11.63 -11.03 19.13
CA PRO A 42 10.41 -10.26 18.91
C PRO A 42 10.56 -9.16 17.86
N LEU A 43 11.75 -8.53 17.77
CA LEU A 43 12.03 -7.52 16.74
C LEU A 43 12.01 -8.12 15.33
N ILE A 44 12.59 -9.33 15.16
CA ILE A 44 12.58 -10.04 13.88
C ILE A 44 11.14 -10.33 13.46
N LEU A 45 10.30 -10.77 14.39
CA LEU A 45 8.89 -11.04 14.13
C LEU A 45 8.12 -9.77 13.72
N CYS A 46 8.41 -8.64 14.35
CA CYS A 46 7.83 -7.35 13.98
C CYS A 46 8.20 -6.95 12.54
N PHE A 47 9.48 -7.09 12.17
CA PHE A 47 9.94 -6.78 10.81
C PHE A 47 9.33 -7.70 9.77
N LEU A 48 9.20 -9.00 10.07
CA LEU A 48 8.53 -9.95 9.17
C LEU A 48 7.06 -9.59 8.97
N SER A 49 6.37 -9.16 10.02
CA SER A 49 4.98 -8.71 9.94
C SER A 49 4.85 -7.49 9.04
N LEU A 50 5.75 -6.51 9.16
CA LEU A 50 5.76 -5.34 8.28
C LEU A 50 6.03 -5.72 6.83
N ALA A 51 6.93 -6.67 6.60
CA ALA A 51 7.22 -7.18 5.25
C ALA A 51 5.99 -7.83 4.61
N ILE A 52 5.26 -8.63 5.38
CA ILE A 52 4.01 -9.26 4.91
C ILE A 52 2.97 -8.19 4.57
N LEU A 53 2.86 -7.12 5.35
CA LEU A 53 1.96 -6.02 5.06
C LEU A 53 2.28 -5.32 3.74
N GLN A 54 3.56 -5.20 3.39
CA GLN A 54 3.98 -4.62 2.11
C GLN A 54 3.59 -5.48 0.90
N LEU A 55 3.42 -6.78 1.09
CA LEU A 55 3.04 -7.70 0.02
C LEU A 55 1.54 -7.78 -0.20
N ARG A 56 0.73 -7.24 0.72
CA ARG A 56 -0.73 -7.29 0.57
C ARG A 56 -1.18 -6.48 -0.63
N PRO A 57 -2.04 -7.03 -1.48
CA PRO A 57 -2.63 -6.26 -2.57
C PRO A 57 -3.58 -5.19 -2.02
N TYR A 58 -3.85 -4.17 -2.84
CA TYR A 58 -4.93 -3.25 -2.55
C TYR A 58 -6.26 -4.00 -2.67
N GLN A 59 -7.19 -3.72 -1.77
CA GLN A 59 -8.47 -4.42 -1.72
C GLN A 59 -9.61 -3.42 -1.74
N ILE A 60 -10.69 -3.77 -2.44
CA ILE A 60 -11.94 -3.01 -2.40
C ILE A 60 -12.99 -3.91 -1.74
N THR A 61 -13.54 -3.44 -0.63
CA THR A 61 -14.54 -4.20 0.14
C THR A 61 -15.93 -4.08 -0.48
N ASP A 62 -16.87 -4.88 0.01
CA ASP A 62 -18.27 -4.82 -0.42
C ASP A 62 -18.93 -3.49 -0.08
N LYS A 63 -18.35 -2.73 0.86
CA LYS A 63 -18.80 -1.38 1.23
C LYS A 63 -18.17 -0.27 0.39
N ASP A 64 -17.52 -0.62 -0.72
CA ASP A 64 -16.81 0.31 -1.61
C ASP A 64 -15.69 1.08 -0.91
N MET A 65 -15.00 0.43 0.03
CA MET A 65 -13.83 0.97 0.72
C MET A 65 -12.55 0.43 0.09
N LEU A 66 -11.67 1.34 -0.32
CA LEU A 66 -10.35 0.99 -0.84
C LEU A 66 -9.36 0.87 0.32
N HIS A 67 -8.80 -0.32 0.49
CA HIS A 67 -7.78 -0.60 1.51
C HIS A 67 -6.40 -0.67 0.85
N GLY A 68 -5.46 0.01 1.41
CA GLY A 68 -4.05 0.02 0.97
C GLY A 68 -3.24 0.85 1.94
N ASN A 69 -3.04 2.13 1.63
CA ASN A 69 -2.37 3.08 2.53
C ASN A 69 -3.37 3.73 3.51
N GLY A 70 -4.30 2.94 4.03
CA GLY A 70 -5.41 3.40 4.84
C GLY A 70 -6.73 3.01 4.20
N GLN A 71 -7.83 3.55 4.69
CA GLN A 71 -9.16 3.29 4.16
C GLN A 71 -9.68 4.54 3.45
N ILE A 72 -10.11 4.37 2.20
CA ILE A 72 -10.67 5.44 1.38
C ILE A 72 -12.03 5.00 0.87
N ASP A 73 -13.05 5.82 1.09
CA ASP A 73 -14.36 5.58 0.48
C ASP A 73 -14.29 5.97 -1.00
N VAL A 74 -14.47 4.99 -1.88
CA VAL A 74 -14.38 5.21 -3.34
C VAL A 74 -15.42 6.23 -3.80
N LYS A 75 -16.56 6.32 -3.15
CA LYS A 75 -17.61 7.29 -3.48
C LYS A 75 -17.21 8.73 -3.18
N LEU A 76 -16.21 8.93 -2.31
CA LEU A 76 -15.70 10.25 -1.94
C LEU A 76 -14.44 10.64 -2.71
N ILE A 77 -13.99 9.83 -3.66
CA ILE A 77 -12.87 10.16 -4.54
C ILE A 77 -13.34 11.21 -5.56
N SER A 78 -12.61 12.33 -5.63
CA SER A 78 -12.94 13.41 -6.56
C SER A 78 -12.22 13.28 -7.89
N ARG A 79 -10.94 12.91 -7.87
CA ARG A 79 -10.12 12.79 -9.08
C ARG A 79 -8.96 11.82 -8.88
N LEU A 80 -8.41 11.36 -10.01
CA LEU A 80 -7.22 10.53 -10.06
C LEU A 80 -6.18 11.19 -10.95
N GLU A 81 -4.92 11.13 -10.55
CA GLU A 81 -3.80 11.64 -11.34
C GLU A 81 -2.80 10.52 -11.55
N SER A 82 -2.49 10.22 -12.82
CA SER A 82 -1.48 9.21 -13.17
C SER A 82 -0.14 9.89 -13.37
N CYS A 83 0.84 9.50 -12.55
CA CYS A 83 2.20 10.01 -12.60
C CYS A 83 3.19 8.85 -12.63
N GLY A 84 3.78 8.56 -13.81
CA GLY A 84 4.75 7.47 -13.93
C GLY A 84 4.16 6.14 -13.49
N ASN A 85 4.73 5.52 -12.46
CA ASN A 85 4.29 4.23 -11.94
C ASN A 85 3.22 4.35 -10.84
N LYS A 86 2.83 5.57 -10.47
CA LYS A 86 1.88 5.77 -9.38
C LYS A 86 0.59 6.41 -9.87
N VAL A 87 -0.46 6.18 -9.10
CA VAL A 87 -1.75 6.85 -9.25
C VAL A 87 -2.01 7.60 -7.94
N VAL A 88 -2.18 8.91 -8.04
CA VAL A 88 -2.54 9.74 -6.89
C VAL A 88 -4.05 9.86 -6.82
N VAL A 89 -4.61 9.44 -5.69
CA VAL A 89 -6.05 9.47 -5.44
C VAL A 89 -6.37 10.69 -4.58
N TYR A 90 -7.20 11.59 -5.10
CA TYR A 90 -7.68 12.75 -4.35
C TYR A 90 -9.08 12.46 -3.82
N TYR A 91 -9.24 12.52 -2.52
CA TYR A 91 -10.46 12.13 -1.83
C TYR A 91 -10.73 13.04 -0.62
N SER A 92 -11.92 12.93 -0.05
CA SER A 92 -12.25 13.52 1.24
C SER A 92 -12.75 12.43 2.20
N ARG A 93 -12.66 12.69 3.51
CA ARG A 93 -13.18 11.72 4.50
C ARG A 93 -14.69 11.81 4.67
N MET A 94 -15.25 12.94 4.30
CA MET A 94 -16.69 13.18 4.34
C MET A 94 -17.07 14.06 3.17
N GLU A 95 -18.33 14.01 2.77
CA GLU A 95 -18.84 14.85 1.69
C GLU A 95 -18.69 16.33 2.08
N GLY A 96 -18.11 17.12 1.17
CA GLY A 96 -17.80 18.53 1.42
C GLY A 96 -16.62 18.79 2.35
N GLY A 97 -15.86 17.75 2.72
CA GLY A 97 -14.68 17.87 3.56
C GLY A 97 -13.43 18.33 2.82
N ILE A 98 -12.34 18.43 3.57
CA ILE A 98 -11.03 18.83 3.01
C ILE A 98 -10.50 17.74 2.08
N GLU A 99 -10.05 18.13 0.89
CA GLU A 99 -9.45 17.23 -0.07
C GLU A 99 -8.10 16.73 0.45
N ARG A 100 -7.92 15.40 0.43
CA ARG A 100 -6.70 14.72 0.80
C ARG A 100 -6.20 13.92 -0.40
N HIS A 101 -4.95 13.49 -0.36
CA HIS A 101 -4.39 12.67 -1.41
C HIS A 101 -3.63 11.48 -0.83
N SER A 102 -3.60 10.41 -1.58
CA SER A 102 -2.81 9.21 -1.28
C SER A 102 -2.27 8.63 -2.57
N SER A 103 -1.05 8.13 -2.53
CA SER A 103 -0.39 7.53 -3.69
C SER A 103 -0.53 6.01 -3.65
N PHE A 104 -0.85 5.43 -4.80
CA PHE A 104 -0.95 3.99 -4.99
C PHE A 104 -0.03 3.55 -6.12
N TYR A 105 0.52 2.36 -5.99
CA TYR A 105 1.44 1.78 -6.98
C TYR A 105 0.86 0.45 -7.48
N PRO A 106 -0.22 0.49 -8.31
CA PRO A 106 -0.80 -0.74 -8.85
C PRO A 106 0.10 -1.33 -9.93
N ALA A 107 0.05 -2.65 -10.09
CA ALA A 107 0.76 -3.33 -11.16
C ALA A 107 0.19 -2.98 -12.54
N ASP A 108 -1.13 -2.80 -12.61
CA ASP A 108 -1.84 -2.35 -13.80
C ASP A 108 -2.66 -1.11 -13.45
N LYS A 109 -2.20 0.06 -13.89
CA LYS A 109 -2.85 1.33 -13.61
C LYS A 109 -4.22 1.45 -14.28
N GLU A 110 -4.34 0.94 -15.50
CA GLU A 110 -5.59 1.03 -16.25
C GLU A 110 -6.69 0.21 -15.59
N GLU A 111 -6.36 -0.99 -15.13
CA GLU A 111 -7.28 -1.84 -14.38
C GLU A 111 -7.70 -1.16 -13.07
N PHE A 112 -6.75 -0.59 -12.32
CA PHE A 112 -7.01 0.11 -11.08
C PHE A 112 -7.97 1.28 -11.29
N ILE A 113 -7.70 2.12 -12.27
CA ILE A 113 -8.53 3.27 -12.60
C ILE A 113 -9.93 2.81 -13.05
N SER A 114 -9.99 1.78 -13.89
CA SER A 114 -11.25 1.23 -14.40
C SER A 114 -12.14 0.72 -13.27
N ILE A 115 -11.58 -0.02 -12.32
CA ILE A 115 -12.33 -0.55 -11.17
C ILE A 115 -12.90 0.61 -10.34
N LEU A 116 -12.11 1.63 -10.05
CA LEU A 116 -12.57 2.77 -9.28
C LEU A 116 -13.67 3.54 -10.01
N GLN A 117 -13.55 3.72 -11.33
CA GLN A 117 -14.57 4.41 -12.13
C GLN A 117 -15.86 3.63 -12.25
N GLN A 118 -15.81 2.30 -12.23
CA GLN A 118 -17.02 1.47 -12.22
C GLN A 118 -17.84 1.68 -10.94
N ILE A 119 -17.17 1.89 -9.82
CA ILE A 119 -17.82 2.13 -8.53
C ILE A 119 -18.30 3.58 -8.43
N ASN A 120 -17.49 4.52 -8.89
CA ASN A 120 -17.79 5.96 -8.85
C ASN A 120 -17.55 6.59 -10.22
N PRO A 121 -18.58 6.67 -11.08
CA PRO A 121 -18.44 7.25 -12.43
C PRO A 121 -18.11 8.75 -12.44
N ASN A 122 -18.26 9.44 -11.32
CA ASN A 122 -17.99 10.87 -11.20
C ASN A 122 -16.51 11.20 -11.00
N ILE A 123 -15.64 10.21 -10.89
CA ILE A 123 -14.21 10.43 -10.73
C ILE A 123 -13.63 11.06 -12.00
N LYS A 124 -12.92 12.17 -11.84
CA LYS A 124 -12.23 12.85 -12.94
C LYS A 124 -10.83 12.28 -13.11
N LEU A 125 -10.39 12.16 -14.36
CA LEU A 125 -9.02 11.76 -14.71
C LEU A 125 -8.23 12.97 -15.16
N ASN A 126 -7.01 13.08 -14.64
CA ASN A 126 -6.04 14.07 -15.09
C ASN A 126 -4.82 13.40 -15.70
#